data_bb2cb13eb5eac489ec6f87a043ee966c
#
_entry.id   bb2cb13eb5eac489ec6f87a043ee966c
#
_cell.length_a   1.000
_cell.length_b   1.000
_cell.length_c   1.000
_cell.angle_alpha   90.00
_cell.angle_beta   90.00
_cell.angle_gamma   90.00
#
_symmetry.space_group_name_H-M   'P 1'
#
loop_
_entity.id
_entity.type
_entity.pdbx_description
1 polymer ?
#
loop_
_entity_poly.entity_id
_entity_poly.type
_entity_poly.pdbx_seq_one_letter_code
_entity_poly.pdbx_strand_id
1 'polypeptide(L)'
;MKTSQRTALISMTCMALLAPWNANAQGAYPNKPIRVIVPFAPGSTTDIIARAISDKMSQSMGQALVIENRGGASGTIGQQAVATAAPDGYTIMIHSSSHTVSPSTFAKLPFDTVNDFAGVTPISSTPNVLVMSPTKNIKTLHELLTAARAKPGGMNFASAGQGSATHLNAEKFKLAAKIEATNIPFKGSGEAVTEVISGRVDYYFSPIAPVIGQIRSGQLVPLAVGSSKRASALPQVPTTAEAGVPGSEFNFWIGMMVPGKTPKDIVNRLNEEVVKALATAEVKERFVTLGADVWTMKPDQFDAYIRDEIKSNAVLVKAAGLSPAP
;
A
#
# COMPACT_ATOMS: atom_id res chain seq x y z
N MET A 1 -48.40 -36.63 -72.22
CA MET A 1 -47.31 -35.70 -71.93
C MET A 1 -47.74 -34.69 -70.93
N LYS A 2 -47.73 -35.00 -69.64
CA LYS A 2 -47.95 -34.06 -68.51
C LYS A 2 -47.55 -34.80 -67.21
N THR A 3 -46.28 -34.79 -66.90
CA THR A 3 -45.80 -35.20 -65.56
C THR A 3 -44.33 -34.80 -65.41
N SER A 4 -44.00 -33.58 -64.99
CA SER A 4 -42.64 -33.20 -64.60
C SER A 4 -42.55 -31.77 -64.07
N GLN A 5 -43.28 -31.40 -63.04
CA GLN A 5 -43.10 -30.08 -62.39
C GLN A 5 -43.52 -30.07 -60.88
N ARG A 6 -43.44 -31.15 -60.17
CA ARG A 6 -43.82 -31.13 -58.72
C ARG A 6 -42.74 -31.56 -57.72
N THR A 7 -41.46 -31.68 -58.15
CA THR A 7 -40.41 -32.20 -57.25
C THR A 7 -39.30 -31.19 -56.92
N ALA A 8 -39.46 -29.91 -57.24
CA ALA A 8 -38.40 -28.89 -57.06
C ALA A 8 -38.65 -27.88 -55.94
N LEU A 9 -39.63 -28.01 -55.04
CA LEU A 9 -39.99 -27.00 -54.03
C LEU A 9 -39.84 -27.43 -52.58
N ILE A 10 -39.25 -28.57 -52.24
CA ILE A 10 -39.13 -29.06 -50.83
C ILE A 10 -37.69 -29.01 -50.31
N SER A 11 -36.67 -28.62 -51.09
CA SER A 11 -35.26 -28.67 -50.64
C SER A 11 -34.67 -27.35 -50.18
N MET A 12 -35.46 -26.30 -49.96
CA MET A 12 -34.91 -24.94 -49.68
C MET A 12 -35.28 -24.37 -48.28
N THR A 13 -35.83 -25.17 -47.37
CA THR A 13 -36.35 -24.63 -46.08
C THR A 13 -35.61 -25.18 -44.85
N CYS A 14 -34.54 -25.95 -44.96
CA CYS A 14 -33.82 -26.53 -43.79
C CYS A 14 -32.40 -25.96 -43.54
N MET A 15 -32.01 -24.82 -44.14
CA MET A 15 -30.62 -24.29 -44.02
C MET A 15 -30.51 -22.98 -43.23
N ALA A 16 -31.47 -22.62 -42.38
CA ALA A 16 -31.51 -21.34 -41.70
C ALA A 16 -31.49 -21.45 -40.15
N LEU A 17 -30.99 -22.54 -39.54
CA LEU A 17 -31.00 -22.71 -38.06
C LEU A 17 -29.65 -23.16 -37.48
N LEU A 18 -28.52 -22.83 -38.11
CA LEU A 18 -27.19 -22.95 -37.47
C LEU A 18 -26.53 -21.57 -37.43
N ALA A 19 -27.17 -20.63 -36.77
CA ALA A 19 -26.42 -19.50 -36.21
C ALA A 19 -25.61 -20.10 -35.04
N PRO A 20 -24.26 -19.98 -35.05
CA PRO A 20 -23.50 -20.31 -33.84
C PRO A 20 -23.93 -19.30 -32.77
N TRP A 21 -24.65 -19.74 -31.75
CA TRP A 21 -24.68 -19.07 -30.48
C TRP A 21 -23.25 -19.10 -29.94
N ASN A 22 -22.43 -18.15 -30.38
CA ASN A 22 -21.30 -17.73 -29.60
C ASN A 22 -21.88 -17.04 -28.36
N ALA A 23 -22.48 -17.82 -27.45
CA ALA A 23 -22.56 -17.45 -26.09
C ALA A 23 -21.09 -17.24 -25.66
N ASN A 24 -20.65 -15.99 -25.55
CA ASN A 24 -19.48 -15.64 -24.77
C ASN A 24 -19.76 -16.18 -23.36
N ALA A 25 -19.44 -17.44 -23.15
CA ALA A 25 -19.21 -18.02 -21.84
C ALA A 25 -17.88 -17.42 -21.33
N GLN A 26 -17.82 -16.08 -21.17
CA GLN A 26 -16.86 -15.51 -20.24
C GLN A 26 -17.24 -16.07 -18.89
N GLY A 27 -16.55 -17.16 -18.49
CA GLY A 27 -16.73 -17.76 -17.18
C GLY A 27 -16.70 -16.66 -16.13
N ALA A 28 -17.58 -16.77 -15.13
CA ALA A 28 -17.71 -15.78 -14.09
C ALA A 28 -16.32 -15.38 -13.53
N TYR A 29 -16.00 -14.09 -13.48
CA TYR A 29 -14.75 -13.59 -12.91
C TYR A 29 -14.70 -13.87 -11.40
N PRO A 30 -13.57 -14.41 -10.87
CA PRO A 30 -12.38 -14.91 -11.56
C PRO A 30 -12.50 -16.40 -11.96
N ASN A 31 -11.88 -16.78 -13.10
CA ASN A 31 -11.81 -18.17 -13.57
C ASN A 31 -10.36 -18.70 -13.68
N LYS A 32 -9.38 -17.92 -13.27
CA LYS A 32 -7.94 -18.25 -13.21
C LYS A 32 -7.29 -17.50 -12.04
N PRO A 33 -6.07 -17.89 -11.62
CA PRO A 33 -5.35 -17.21 -10.54
C PRO A 33 -5.16 -15.72 -10.82
N ILE A 34 -5.25 -14.92 -9.74
CA ILE A 34 -5.04 -13.46 -9.75
C ILE A 34 -3.62 -13.16 -9.26
N ARG A 35 -2.89 -12.36 -10.01
CA ARG A 35 -1.55 -11.89 -9.67
C ARG A 35 -1.64 -10.66 -8.80
N VAL A 36 -1.05 -10.72 -7.61
CA VAL A 36 -1.01 -9.62 -6.63
C VAL A 36 0.38 -9.02 -6.61
N ILE A 37 0.56 -7.88 -7.25
CA ILE A 37 1.84 -7.14 -7.22
C ILE A 37 1.95 -6.39 -5.89
N VAL A 38 3.01 -6.68 -5.14
CA VAL A 38 3.41 -5.96 -3.94
C VAL A 38 4.69 -5.19 -4.25
N PRO A 39 4.65 -3.84 -4.33
CA PRO A 39 5.79 -3.03 -4.80
C PRO A 39 6.92 -2.86 -3.77
N PHE A 40 7.07 -3.79 -2.83
CA PHE A 40 8.13 -3.80 -1.81
C PHE A 40 8.67 -5.21 -1.58
N ALA A 41 9.82 -5.28 -0.91
CA ALA A 41 10.45 -6.55 -0.55
C ALA A 41 9.55 -7.42 0.34
N PRO A 42 9.71 -8.75 0.31
CA PRO A 42 9.07 -9.66 1.27
C PRO A 42 9.33 -9.21 2.72
N GLY A 43 8.33 -9.37 3.60
CA GLY A 43 8.40 -8.93 4.99
C GLY A 43 8.20 -7.42 5.20
N SER A 44 7.99 -6.64 4.15
CA SER A 44 7.52 -5.26 4.28
C SER A 44 6.09 -5.23 4.81
N THR A 45 5.67 -4.09 5.39
CA THR A 45 4.30 -3.92 5.89
C THR A 45 3.26 -4.23 4.82
N THR A 46 3.50 -3.77 3.59
CA THR A 46 2.61 -4.04 2.44
C THR A 46 2.50 -5.54 2.15
N ASP A 47 3.62 -6.27 2.18
CA ASP A 47 3.66 -7.72 1.97
C ASP A 47 2.94 -8.48 3.10
N ILE A 48 3.17 -8.09 4.35
CA ILE A 48 2.53 -8.70 5.53
C ILE A 48 1.00 -8.55 5.46
N ILE A 49 0.50 -7.35 5.15
CA ILE A 49 -0.93 -7.07 5.02
C ILE A 49 -1.53 -7.77 3.79
N ALA A 50 -0.83 -7.76 2.65
CA ALA A 50 -1.27 -8.46 1.45
C ALA A 50 -1.49 -9.95 1.72
N ARG A 51 -0.53 -10.62 2.37
CA ARG A 51 -0.65 -12.04 2.75
C ARG A 51 -1.79 -12.28 3.74
N ALA A 52 -1.99 -11.37 4.69
CA ALA A 52 -3.04 -11.50 5.69
C ALA A 52 -4.46 -11.57 5.11
N ILE A 53 -4.72 -10.92 3.95
CA ILE A 53 -6.04 -10.94 3.31
C ILE A 53 -6.13 -11.89 2.12
N SER A 54 -5.01 -12.17 1.43
CA SER A 54 -5.02 -12.95 0.17
C SER A 54 -5.53 -14.37 0.36
N ASP A 55 -5.22 -15.02 1.48
CA ASP A 55 -5.70 -16.38 1.77
C ASP A 55 -7.23 -16.41 1.87
N LYS A 56 -7.83 -15.45 2.57
CA LYS A 56 -9.29 -15.36 2.71
C LYS A 56 -9.97 -14.97 1.40
N MET A 57 -9.40 -14.05 0.65
CA MET A 57 -9.91 -13.72 -0.67
C MET A 57 -9.81 -14.91 -1.63
N SER A 58 -8.70 -15.67 -1.59
CA SER A 58 -8.55 -16.89 -2.41
C SER A 58 -9.63 -17.92 -2.12
N GLN A 59 -9.96 -18.14 -0.85
CA GLN A 59 -11.04 -19.04 -0.43
C GLN A 59 -12.41 -18.55 -0.91
N SER A 60 -12.71 -17.26 -0.73
CA SER A 60 -13.99 -16.65 -1.11
C SER A 60 -14.19 -16.60 -2.62
N MET A 61 -13.13 -16.33 -3.39
CA MET A 61 -13.19 -16.18 -4.85
C MET A 61 -13.00 -17.51 -5.61
N GLY A 62 -12.60 -18.58 -4.92
CA GLY A 62 -12.33 -19.89 -5.54
C GLY A 62 -11.13 -19.92 -6.49
N GLN A 63 -10.27 -18.87 -6.43
CA GLN A 63 -9.06 -18.76 -7.25
C GLN A 63 -7.90 -18.24 -6.40
N ALA A 64 -6.70 -18.74 -6.67
CA ALA A 64 -5.51 -18.33 -5.93
C ALA A 64 -5.14 -16.86 -6.18
N LEU A 65 -4.87 -16.11 -5.11
CA LEU A 65 -4.21 -14.81 -5.16
C LEU A 65 -2.69 -15.03 -4.98
N VAL A 66 -1.93 -14.91 -6.06
CA VAL A 66 -0.49 -15.20 -6.08
C VAL A 66 0.31 -13.91 -5.88
N ILE A 67 0.97 -13.78 -4.71
CA ILE A 67 1.75 -12.60 -4.36
C ILE A 67 3.10 -12.63 -5.08
N GLU A 68 3.39 -11.52 -5.75
CA GLU A 68 4.65 -11.24 -6.44
C GLU A 68 5.25 -9.93 -5.90
N ASN A 69 6.38 -10.02 -5.19
CA ASN A 69 7.08 -8.85 -4.68
C ASN A 69 7.95 -8.23 -5.79
N ARG A 70 7.61 -6.99 -6.20
CA ARG A 70 8.36 -6.19 -7.19
C ARG A 70 8.82 -4.87 -6.58
N GLY A 71 9.77 -4.95 -5.67
CA GLY A 71 10.35 -3.79 -5.00
C GLY A 71 11.31 -3.01 -5.89
N GLY A 72 11.67 -1.82 -5.43
CA GLY A 72 12.65 -0.91 -6.05
C GLY A 72 12.07 0.46 -6.36
N ALA A 73 12.92 1.49 -6.34
CA ALA A 73 12.57 2.90 -6.57
C ALA A 73 11.29 3.31 -5.83
N SER A 74 11.22 3.03 -4.52
CA SER A 74 10.07 3.32 -3.63
C SER A 74 8.72 2.76 -4.09
N GLY A 75 8.77 1.65 -4.86
CA GLY A 75 7.59 0.95 -5.36
C GLY A 75 7.23 1.29 -6.81
N THR A 76 7.90 2.24 -7.47
CA THR A 76 7.55 2.65 -8.84
C THR A 76 7.73 1.51 -9.86
N ILE A 77 8.68 0.58 -9.63
CA ILE A 77 8.86 -0.61 -10.50
C ILE A 77 7.60 -1.50 -10.47
N GLY A 78 7.07 -1.77 -9.29
CA GLY A 78 5.83 -2.56 -9.15
C GLY A 78 4.61 -1.81 -9.69
N GLN A 79 4.52 -0.50 -9.46
CA GLN A 79 3.47 0.35 -10.01
C GLN A 79 3.45 0.30 -11.53
N GLN A 80 4.61 0.46 -12.19
CA GLN A 80 4.73 0.37 -13.65
C GLN A 80 4.23 -0.97 -14.20
N ALA A 81 4.57 -2.08 -13.51
CA ALA A 81 4.11 -3.40 -13.92
C ALA A 81 2.58 -3.55 -13.90
N VAL A 82 1.90 -2.82 -13.01
CA VAL A 82 0.43 -2.82 -12.95
C VAL A 82 -0.16 -1.82 -13.93
N ALA A 83 0.40 -0.61 -14.05
CA ALA A 83 -0.07 0.40 -15.00
C ALA A 83 -0.09 -0.11 -16.46
N THR A 84 0.85 -0.99 -16.81
CA THR A 84 0.96 -1.60 -18.15
C THR A 84 0.28 -2.96 -18.29
N ALA A 85 -0.33 -3.49 -17.24
CA ALA A 85 -1.02 -4.78 -17.27
C ALA A 85 -2.38 -4.68 -17.98
N ALA A 86 -2.88 -5.82 -18.47
CA ALA A 86 -4.22 -5.89 -19.02
C ALA A 86 -5.26 -5.50 -17.95
N PRO A 87 -6.27 -4.67 -18.31
CA PRO A 87 -7.30 -4.21 -17.36
C PRO A 87 -8.42 -5.24 -17.21
N ASP A 88 -8.07 -6.51 -17.00
CA ASP A 88 -8.98 -7.66 -16.93
C ASP A 88 -9.22 -8.17 -15.50
N GLY A 89 -8.64 -7.48 -14.49
CA GLY A 89 -8.75 -7.82 -13.07
C GLY A 89 -7.82 -8.95 -12.61
N TYR A 90 -7.03 -9.57 -13.49
CA TYR A 90 -6.10 -10.64 -13.10
C TYR A 90 -4.69 -10.16 -12.71
N THR A 91 -4.46 -8.86 -12.77
CA THR A 91 -3.31 -8.21 -12.12
C THR A 91 -3.84 -7.11 -11.22
N ILE A 92 -3.63 -7.26 -9.92
CA ILE A 92 -3.98 -6.27 -8.91
C ILE A 92 -2.72 -5.79 -8.20
N MET A 93 -2.79 -4.64 -7.57
CA MET A 93 -1.71 -4.09 -6.76
C MET A 93 -2.18 -3.92 -5.32
N ILE A 94 -1.37 -4.37 -4.35
CA ILE A 94 -1.53 -3.96 -2.96
C ILE A 94 -0.33 -3.09 -2.61
N HIS A 95 -0.59 -1.81 -2.35
CA HIS A 95 0.46 -0.80 -2.16
C HIS A 95 0.17 0.08 -0.94
N SER A 96 1.19 0.76 -0.47
CA SER A 96 1.07 1.73 0.63
C SER A 96 0.78 3.14 0.11
N SER A 97 0.57 4.08 1.04
CA SER A 97 0.47 5.52 0.78
C SER A 97 1.69 6.10 0.02
N SER A 98 2.77 5.33 -0.18
CA SER A 98 3.85 5.71 -1.12
C SER A 98 3.33 5.94 -2.55
N HIS A 99 2.20 5.33 -2.94
CA HIS A 99 1.53 5.59 -4.21
C HIS A 99 1.21 7.07 -4.41
N THR A 100 0.70 7.73 -3.39
CA THR A 100 0.32 9.16 -3.46
C THR A 100 1.50 10.11 -3.25
N VAL A 101 2.63 9.61 -2.77
CA VAL A 101 3.87 10.39 -2.58
C VAL A 101 4.70 10.46 -3.86
N SER A 102 4.72 9.38 -4.64
CA SER A 102 5.55 9.22 -5.84
C SER A 102 5.46 10.38 -6.85
N PRO A 103 4.27 10.93 -7.18
CA PRO A 103 4.16 12.03 -8.15
C PRO A 103 4.92 13.29 -7.77
N SER A 104 5.16 13.49 -6.48
CA SER A 104 5.86 14.69 -5.98
C SER A 104 7.34 14.46 -5.72
N THR A 105 7.79 13.20 -5.68
CA THR A 105 9.16 12.85 -5.28
C THR A 105 10.00 12.26 -6.40
N PHE A 106 9.42 12.01 -7.58
CA PHE A 106 10.12 11.61 -8.79
C PHE A 106 9.94 12.67 -9.88
N ALA A 107 11.03 13.02 -10.55
CA ALA A 107 11.01 14.00 -11.65
C ALA A 107 10.22 13.49 -12.85
N LYS A 108 10.24 12.18 -13.08
CA LYS A 108 9.51 11.52 -14.16
C LYS A 108 9.07 10.13 -13.73
N LEU A 109 7.77 9.89 -13.78
CA LEU A 109 7.20 8.56 -13.61
C LEU A 109 6.87 7.96 -14.99
N PRO A 110 7.05 6.64 -15.17
CA PRO A 110 6.68 5.96 -16.43
C PRO A 110 5.18 5.65 -16.53
N PHE A 111 4.36 6.26 -15.67
CA PHE A 111 2.90 6.10 -15.58
C PHE A 111 2.26 7.36 -14.99
N ASP A 112 0.96 7.51 -15.23
CA ASP A 112 0.11 8.52 -14.57
C ASP A 112 -0.53 7.91 -13.32
N THR A 113 -0.14 8.39 -12.13
CA THR A 113 -0.61 7.87 -10.84
C THR A 113 -2.13 8.02 -10.66
N VAL A 114 -2.76 8.97 -11.35
CA VAL A 114 -4.21 9.21 -11.24
C VAL A 114 -5.01 8.42 -12.27
N ASN A 115 -4.51 8.33 -13.51
CA ASN A 115 -5.28 7.81 -14.64
C ASN A 115 -4.95 6.34 -15.00
N ASP A 116 -3.74 5.87 -14.68
CA ASP A 116 -3.34 4.49 -15.01
C ASP A 116 -3.73 3.49 -13.90
N PHE A 117 -4.37 3.95 -12.82
CA PHE A 117 -4.86 3.11 -11.73
C PHE A 117 -6.30 3.46 -11.36
N ALA A 118 -7.06 2.46 -10.93
CA ALA A 118 -8.34 2.62 -10.27
C ALA A 118 -8.25 2.05 -8.85
N GLY A 119 -8.70 2.82 -7.86
CA GLY A 119 -8.77 2.41 -6.47
C GLY A 119 -9.86 1.37 -6.26
N VAL A 120 -9.54 0.27 -5.59
CA VAL A 120 -10.53 -0.73 -5.16
C VAL A 120 -11.02 -0.36 -3.76
N THR A 121 -10.12 -0.29 -2.79
CA THR A 121 -10.40 0.14 -1.40
C THR A 121 -9.11 0.27 -0.62
N PRO A 122 -9.02 1.13 0.40
CA PRO A 122 -8.02 0.96 1.44
C PRO A 122 -8.30 -0.34 2.20
N ILE A 123 -7.24 -0.98 2.69
CA ILE A 123 -7.29 -2.25 3.44
C ILE A 123 -7.05 -1.98 4.92
N SER A 124 -6.05 -1.15 5.20
CA SER A 124 -5.68 -0.79 6.56
C SER A 124 -5.14 0.62 6.67
N SER A 125 -5.38 1.25 7.82
CA SER A 125 -4.58 2.35 8.36
C SER A 125 -3.62 1.75 9.39
N THR A 126 -2.33 2.05 9.26
CA THR A 126 -1.30 1.52 10.16
C THR A 126 -0.48 2.69 10.69
N PRO A 127 -0.59 3.00 11.98
CA PRO A 127 0.24 4.04 12.56
C PRO A 127 1.73 3.73 12.38
N ASN A 128 2.52 4.75 12.07
CA ASN A 128 3.96 4.65 12.16
C ASN A 128 4.40 4.90 13.60
N VAL A 129 5.37 4.15 14.07
CA VAL A 129 6.01 4.35 15.36
C VAL A 129 7.47 4.78 15.15
N LEU A 130 7.88 5.84 15.82
CA LEU A 130 9.26 6.27 15.88
C LEU A 130 10.03 5.33 16.80
N VAL A 131 10.99 4.61 16.24
CA VAL A 131 11.81 3.63 16.97
C VAL A 131 13.29 3.95 16.87
N MET A 132 14.02 3.57 17.92
CA MET A 132 15.49 3.67 18.00
C MET A 132 16.08 2.38 18.58
N SER A 133 17.39 2.19 18.36
CA SER A 133 18.14 1.16 19.10
C SER A 133 18.30 1.53 20.58
N PRO A 134 18.16 0.59 21.53
CA PRO A 134 18.48 0.83 22.92
C PRO A 134 19.95 1.23 23.15
N THR A 135 20.87 0.88 22.22
CA THR A 135 22.29 1.26 22.30
C THR A 135 22.54 2.76 22.21
N LYS A 136 21.55 3.53 21.71
CA LYS A 136 21.62 5.00 21.64
C LYS A 136 21.36 5.67 22.98
N ASN A 137 20.90 4.94 24.00
CA ASN A 137 20.57 5.45 25.35
C ASN A 137 19.53 6.59 25.34
N ILE A 138 18.65 6.65 24.34
CA ILE A 138 17.53 7.59 24.20
C ILE A 138 16.24 6.80 24.42
N LYS A 139 15.42 7.22 25.38
CA LYS A 139 14.20 6.51 25.81
C LYS A 139 12.92 7.31 25.59
N THR A 140 13.04 8.60 25.29
CA THR A 140 11.90 9.51 25.11
C THR A 140 12.08 10.36 23.86
N LEU A 141 10.97 10.85 23.30
CA LEU A 141 11.02 11.80 22.19
C LEU A 141 11.73 13.09 22.59
N HIS A 142 11.56 13.55 23.84
CA HIS A 142 12.25 14.74 24.36
C HIS A 142 13.76 14.58 24.32
N GLU A 143 14.30 13.45 24.75
CA GLU A 143 15.75 13.15 24.70
C GLU A 143 16.26 13.11 23.25
N LEU A 144 15.51 12.52 22.29
CA LEU A 144 15.86 12.55 20.87
C LEU A 144 15.95 14.00 20.37
N LEU A 145 14.93 14.82 20.66
CA LEU A 145 14.92 16.22 20.24
C LEU A 145 16.07 17.03 20.83
N THR A 146 16.40 16.78 22.11
CA THR A 146 17.55 17.41 22.77
C THR A 146 18.85 17.04 22.10
N ALA A 147 19.07 15.76 21.80
CA ALA A 147 20.27 15.27 21.11
C ALA A 147 20.37 15.81 19.66
N ALA A 148 19.25 15.81 18.93
CA ALA A 148 19.21 16.34 17.55
C ALA A 148 19.52 17.83 17.49
N ARG A 149 19.01 18.62 18.44
CA ARG A 149 19.28 20.08 18.51
C ARG A 149 20.69 20.40 19.00
N ALA A 150 21.28 19.57 19.83
CA ALA A 150 22.67 19.75 20.27
C ALA A 150 23.68 19.54 19.13
N LYS A 151 23.32 18.75 18.11
CA LYS A 151 24.17 18.50 16.93
C LYS A 151 23.31 18.49 15.66
N PRO A 152 22.97 19.67 15.10
CA PRO A 152 22.18 19.75 13.87
C PRO A 152 22.82 18.95 12.72
N GLY A 153 22.02 18.17 11.98
CA GLY A 153 22.49 17.28 10.92
C GLY A 153 23.29 16.06 11.38
N GLY A 154 23.53 15.91 12.69
CA GLY A 154 24.32 14.81 13.23
C GLY A 154 23.59 13.48 13.36
N MET A 155 22.26 13.46 13.14
CA MET A 155 21.46 12.25 13.14
C MET A 155 21.08 11.83 11.72
N ASN A 156 20.85 10.53 11.56
CA ASN A 156 20.25 9.97 10.35
C ASN A 156 18.98 9.18 10.67
N PHE A 157 18.13 9.01 9.67
CA PHE A 157 16.92 8.22 9.79
C PHE A 157 16.77 7.25 8.61
N ALA A 158 16.17 6.10 8.87
CA ALA A 158 15.85 5.12 7.86
C ALA A 158 14.56 5.44 7.12
N SER A 159 14.46 5.04 5.87
CA SER A 159 13.21 4.99 5.11
C SER A 159 13.13 3.74 4.23
N ALA A 160 11.94 3.38 3.80
CA ALA A 160 11.71 2.28 2.84
C ALA A 160 11.99 2.70 1.39
N GLY A 161 12.84 3.72 1.19
CA GLY A 161 13.27 4.26 -0.08
C GLY A 161 13.10 5.78 -0.17
N GLN A 162 13.93 6.41 -0.99
CA GLN A 162 13.81 7.83 -1.30
C GLN A 162 12.43 8.13 -1.92
N GLY A 163 11.69 9.08 -1.36
CA GLY A 163 10.35 9.42 -1.83
C GLY A 163 9.26 8.41 -1.42
N SER A 164 9.52 7.53 -0.46
CA SER A 164 8.49 6.66 0.12
C SER A 164 7.64 7.39 1.17
N ALA A 165 6.50 6.81 1.56
CA ALA A 165 5.67 7.34 2.63
C ALA A 165 6.41 7.46 3.97
N THR A 166 7.29 6.49 4.30
CA THR A 166 8.10 6.54 5.53
C THR A 166 9.16 7.64 5.47
N HIS A 167 9.73 7.92 4.29
CA HIS A 167 10.59 9.09 4.09
C HIS A 167 9.81 10.38 4.36
N LEU A 168 8.66 10.55 3.71
CA LEU A 168 7.86 11.76 3.85
C LEU A 168 7.32 11.96 5.27
N ASN A 169 6.99 10.87 6.00
CA ASN A 169 6.62 10.94 7.40
C ASN A 169 7.76 11.50 8.27
N ALA A 170 8.99 11.02 8.07
CA ALA A 170 10.15 11.53 8.81
C ALA A 170 10.44 13.00 8.45
N GLU A 171 10.29 13.39 7.19
CA GLU A 171 10.45 14.80 6.79
C GLU A 171 9.39 15.70 7.42
N LYS A 172 8.12 15.27 7.45
CA LYS A 172 7.05 16.00 8.16
C LYS A 172 7.36 16.17 9.64
N PHE A 173 7.87 15.12 10.28
CA PHE A 173 8.30 15.18 11.66
C PHE A 173 9.47 16.15 11.85
N LYS A 174 10.48 16.11 11.00
CA LYS A 174 11.63 17.06 11.03
C LYS A 174 11.17 18.52 10.96
N LEU A 175 10.27 18.82 10.02
CA LEU A 175 9.70 20.17 9.87
C LEU A 175 8.97 20.61 11.14
N ALA A 176 8.07 19.76 11.68
CA ALA A 176 7.30 20.08 12.88
C ALA A 176 8.19 20.21 14.13
N ALA A 177 9.20 19.34 14.26
CA ALA A 177 10.15 19.33 15.38
C ALA A 177 11.25 20.39 15.28
N LYS A 178 11.43 21.01 14.10
CA LYS A 178 12.51 21.94 13.77
C LYS A 178 13.90 21.34 14.06
N ILE A 179 14.14 20.15 13.52
CA ILE A 179 15.41 19.42 13.62
C ILE A 179 15.95 19.08 12.23
N GLU A 180 17.24 18.81 12.15
CA GLU A 180 17.91 18.34 10.95
C GLU A 180 18.35 16.90 11.13
N ALA A 181 18.11 16.04 10.11
CA ALA A 181 18.58 14.68 10.03
C ALA A 181 18.62 14.22 8.57
N THR A 182 19.50 13.27 8.27
CA THR A 182 19.75 12.77 6.90
C THR A 182 19.00 11.46 6.65
N ASN A 183 18.33 11.37 5.51
CA ASN A 183 17.65 10.13 5.08
C ASN A 183 18.64 9.08 4.58
N ILE A 184 18.53 7.85 5.09
CA ILE A 184 19.22 6.65 4.60
C ILE A 184 18.15 5.72 4.00
N PRO A 185 18.02 5.67 2.66
CA PRO A 185 16.98 4.89 2.01
C PRO A 185 17.36 3.41 1.88
N PHE A 186 16.39 2.51 2.15
CA PHE A 186 16.49 1.06 2.00
C PHE A 186 15.44 0.53 1.01
N LYS A 187 15.54 -0.74 0.59
CA LYS A 187 14.58 -1.37 -0.33
C LYS A 187 13.23 -1.72 0.32
N GLY A 188 13.13 -1.59 1.64
CA GLY A 188 11.92 -1.86 2.41
C GLY A 188 12.13 -1.77 3.91
N SER A 189 11.04 -1.94 4.68
CA SER A 189 11.07 -1.81 6.14
C SER A 189 11.99 -2.83 6.82
N GLY A 190 12.13 -4.04 6.29
CA GLY A 190 12.95 -5.09 6.91
C GLY A 190 14.44 -4.72 7.03
N GLU A 191 15.03 -4.22 5.94
CA GLU A 191 16.42 -3.73 5.93
C GLU A 191 16.56 -2.51 6.85
N ALA A 192 15.64 -1.54 6.77
CA ALA A 192 15.63 -0.35 7.61
C ALA A 192 15.62 -0.71 9.11
N VAL A 193 14.78 -1.65 9.51
CA VAL A 193 14.67 -2.13 10.90
C VAL A 193 15.98 -2.75 11.37
N THR A 194 16.62 -3.58 10.55
CA THR A 194 17.91 -4.22 10.87
C THR A 194 19.01 -3.18 11.13
N GLU A 195 19.05 -2.13 10.31
CA GLU A 195 20.05 -1.07 10.45
C GLU A 195 19.82 -0.20 11.69
N VAL A 196 18.56 0.02 12.07
CA VAL A 196 18.24 0.73 13.34
C VAL A 196 18.54 -0.14 14.55
N ILE A 197 18.19 -1.44 14.57
CA ILE A 197 18.53 -2.36 15.67
C ILE A 197 20.04 -2.38 15.93
N SER A 198 20.84 -2.44 14.86
CA SER A 198 22.30 -2.42 14.96
C SER A 198 22.90 -1.08 15.43
N GLY A 199 22.09 -0.02 15.47
CA GLY A 199 22.52 1.33 15.82
C GLY A 199 23.30 2.05 14.71
N ARG A 200 23.42 1.49 13.49
CA ARG A 200 24.04 2.16 12.34
C ARG A 200 23.19 3.31 11.82
N VAL A 201 21.88 3.21 11.94
CA VAL A 201 20.91 4.30 11.69
C VAL A 201 20.27 4.68 13.02
N ASP A 202 20.06 5.98 13.25
CA ASP A 202 19.65 6.47 14.55
C ASP A 202 18.18 6.20 14.83
N TYR A 203 17.27 6.51 13.88
CA TYR A 203 15.85 6.29 14.10
C TYR A 203 15.09 5.94 12.82
N TYR A 204 13.87 5.41 12.99
CA TYR A 204 12.97 5.08 11.89
C TYR A 204 11.51 5.33 12.29
N PHE A 205 10.76 6.03 11.45
CA PHE A 205 9.29 6.02 11.48
C PHE A 205 8.79 4.77 10.77
N SER A 206 8.75 3.66 11.47
CA SER A 206 8.30 2.38 10.95
C SER A 206 6.79 2.20 11.10
N PRO A 207 6.08 1.66 10.10
CA PRO A 207 4.79 1.04 10.40
C PRO A 207 4.94 0.01 11.53
N ILE A 208 3.91 -0.17 12.35
CA ILE A 208 4.01 -1.01 13.56
C ILE A 208 4.28 -2.48 13.24
N ALA A 209 3.66 -3.03 12.18
CA ALA A 209 3.70 -4.45 11.86
C ALA A 209 5.12 -5.07 11.82
N PRO A 210 6.13 -4.51 11.14
CA PRO A 210 7.47 -5.09 11.08
C PRO A 210 8.30 -4.89 12.36
N VAL A 211 7.86 -4.07 13.32
CA VAL A 211 8.65 -3.74 14.52
C VAL A 211 8.00 -4.13 15.84
N ILE A 212 6.75 -4.58 15.85
CA ILE A 212 6.04 -4.88 17.09
C ILE A 212 6.73 -5.99 17.89
N GLY A 213 7.27 -7.00 17.22
CA GLY A 213 8.04 -8.07 17.86
C GLY A 213 9.33 -7.56 18.53
N GLN A 214 10.07 -6.71 17.82
CA GLN A 214 11.32 -6.11 18.27
C GLN A 214 11.10 -5.13 19.44
N ILE A 215 9.98 -4.40 19.41
CA ILE A 215 9.59 -3.53 20.54
C ILE A 215 9.27 -4.39 21.77
N ARG A 216 8.48 -5.46 21.62
CA ARG A 216 8.12 -6.36 22.71
C ARG A 216 9.31 -7.10 23.32
N SER A 217 10.31 -7.42 22.50
CA SER A 217 11.56 -8.07 22.94
C SER A 217 12.62 -7.09 23.46
N GLY A 218 12.35 -5.78 23.41
CA GLY A 218 13.31 -4.75 23.85
C GLY A 218 14.47 -4.49 22.89
N GLN A 219 14.44 -5.04 21.67
CA GLN A 219 15.44 -4.77 20.64
C GLN A 219 15.28 -3.38 20.00
N LEU A 220 14.10 -2.78 20.12
CA LEU A 220 13.80 -1.41 19.73
C LEU A 220 13.07 -0.68 20.86
N VAL A 221 13.38 0.59 21.01
CA VAL A 221 12.72 1.52 21.93
C VAL A 221 11.71 2.35 21.13
N PRO A 222 10.39 2.23 21.38
CA PRO A 222 9.38 3.09 20.77
C PRO A 222 9.33 4.44 21.51
N LEU A 223 9.44 5.55 20.80
CA LEU A 223 9.43 6.88 21.38
C LEU A 223 8.08 7.59 21.25
N ALA A 224 7.43 7.48 20.09
CA ALA A 224 6.13 8.06 19.83
C ALA A 224 5.46 7.41 18.61
N VAL A 225 4.13 7.46 18.51
CA VAL A 225 3.39 7.10 17.30
C VAL A 225 3.01 8.35 16.50
N GLY A 226 3.15 8.28 15.19
CA GLY A 226 2.87 9.38 14.25
C GLY A 226 1.41 9.48 13.84
N SER A 227 0.47 9.11 14.69
CA SER A 227 -0.98 9.19 14.45
C SER A 227 -1.65 10.18 15.40
N SER A 228 -2.89 10.59 15.10
CA SER A 228 -3.67 11.49 15.94
C SER A 228 -4.15 10.86 17.26
N LYS A 229 -4.08 9.52 17.37
CA LYS A 229 -4.42 8.73 18.54
C LYS A 229 -3.32 7.72 18.81
N ARG A 230 -3.16 7.28 20.07
CA ARG A 230 -2.27 6.17 20.40
C ARG A 230 -2.69 4.90 19.67
N ALA A 231 -1.71 4.13 19.22
CA ALA A 231 -1.97 2.85 18.57
C ALA A 231 -2.49 1.82 19.58
N SER A 232 -3.53 1.07 19.25
CA SER A 232 -4.10 0.02 20.12
C SER A 232 -3.08 -1.07 20.48
N ALA A 233 -2.15 -1.37 19.58
CA ALA A 233 -1.07 -2.33 19.80
C ALA A 233 0.05 -1.82 20.73
N LEU A 234 0.12 -0.49 20.95
CA LEU A 234 1.15 0.19 21.75
C LEU A 234 0.52 1.30 22.63
N PRO A 235 -0.45 0.99 23.51
CA PRO A 235 -1.24 2.00 24.23
C PRO A 235 -0.41 2.86 25.18
N GLN A 236 0.75 2.36 25.63
CA GLN A 236 1.68 3.09 26.50
C GLN A 236 2.57 4.09 25.75
N VAL A 237 2.68 3.98 24.39
CA VAL A 237 3.50 4.87 23.57
C VAL A 237 2.68 6.12 23.23
N PRO A 238 3.17 7.33 23.58
CA PRO A 238 2.45 8.56 23.30
C PRO A 238 2.40 8.85 21.81
N THR A 239 1.47 9.69 21.37
CA THR A 239 1.52 10.29 20.03
C THR A 239 2.66 11.32 19.96
N THR A 240 3.10 11.65 18.75
CA THR A 240 4.09 12.73 18.56
C THR A 240 3.56 14.06 19.09
N ALA A 241 2.25 14.33 18.98
CA ALA A 241 1.60 15.52 19.51
C ALA A 241 1.62 15.54 21.05
N GLU A 242 1.24 14.43 21.73
CA GLU A 242 1.33 14.28 23.18
C GLU A 242 2.78 14.44 23.70
N ALA A 243 3.76 14.02 22.89
CA ALA A 243 5.18 14.12 23.20
C ALA A 243 5.82 15.48 22.76
N GLY A 244 5.02 16.49 22.41
CA GLY A 244 5.45 17.87 22.17
C GLY A 244 5.77 18.23 20.72
N VAL A 245 5.36 17.41 19.72
CA VAL A 245 5.54 17.70 18.29
C VAL A 245 4.19 17.62 17.55
N PRO A 246 3.26 18.55 17.78
CA PRO A 246 2.00 18.58 17.04
C PRO A 246 2.24 18.91 15.56
N GLY A 247 1.34 18.46 14.69
CA GLY A 247 1.41 18.71 13.23
C GLY A 247 2.35 17.76 12.49
N SER A 248 2.92 16.77 13.18
CA SER A 248 3.77 15.72 12.60
C SER A 248 3.03 14.42 12.26
N GLU A 249 1.72 14.38 12.49
CA GLU A 249 0.89 13.20 12.22
C GLU A 249 0.90 12.87 10.73
N PHE A 250 1.10 11.60 10.41
CA PHE A 250 1.13 11.08 9.05
C PHE A 250 0.30 9.81 8.94
N ASN A 251 -0.69 9.81 8.05
CA ASN A 251 -1.51 8.63 7.81
C ASN A 251 -0.80 7.67 6.86
N PHE A 252 -0.32 6.55 7.39
CA PHE A 252 0.21 5.47 6.58
C PHE A 252 -0.87 4.42 6.37
N TRP A 253 -1.20 4.15 5.11
CA TRP A 253 -2.22 3.19 4.73
C TRP A 253 -1.72 2.17 3.71
N ILE A 254 -2.40 1.04 3.66
CA ILE A 254 -2.28 0.02 2.62
C ILE A 254 -3.61 -0.07 1.90
N GLY A 255 -3.60 -0.14 0.57
CA GLY A 255 -4.80 -0.23 -0.25
C GLY A 255 -4.61 -1.13 -1.47
N MET A 256 -5.73 -1.55 -2.04
CA MET A 256 -5.79 -2.31 -3.29
C MET A 256 -6.15 -1.40 -4.46
N MET A 257 -5.44 -1.56 -5.56
CA MET A 257 -5.65 -0.85 -6.82
C MET A 257 -5.53 -1.84 -7.99
N VAL A 258 -6.09 -1.46 -9.11
CA VAL A 258 -6.05 -2.20 -10.38
C VAL A 258 -5.63 -1.27 -11.52
N PRO A 259 -5.31 -1.77 -12.74
CA PRO A 259 -5.12 -0.92 -13.92
C PRO A 259 -6.33 0.00 -14.15
N GLY A 260 -6.10 1.27 -14.51
CA GLY A 260 -7.13 2.32 -14.54
C GLY A 260 -8.33 2.07 -15.46
N LYS A 261 -8.16 1.21 -16.48
CA LYS A 261 -9.24 0.84 -17.42
C LYS A 261 -9.98 -0.44 -17.04
N THR A 262 -9.75 -0.98 -15.85
CA THR A 262 -10.45 -2.19 -15.37
C THR A 262 -11.97 -1.93 -15.28
N PRO A 263 -12.83 -2.83 -15.81
CA PRO A 263 -14.28 -2.68 -15.76
C PRO A 263 -14.79 -2.49 -14.33
N LYS A 264 -15.79 -1.61 -14.16
CA LYS A 264 -16.33 -1.25 -12.84
C LYS A 264 -16.94 -2.43 -12.08
N ASP A 265 -17.54 -3.38 -12.77
CA ASP A 265 -18.07 -4.61 -12.17
C ASP A 265 -16.96 -5.46 -11.52
N ILE A 266 -15.79 -5.56 -12.16
CA ILE A 266 -14.62 -6.23 -11.61
C ILE A 266 -14.08 -5.47 -10.39
N VAL A 267 -13.97 -4.13 -10.48
CA VAL A 267 -13.52 -3.28 -9.36
C VAL A 267 -14.45 -3.45 -8.15
N ASN A 268 -15.78 -3.39 -8.38
CA ASN A 268 -16.78 -3.60 -7.33
C ASN A 268 -16.72 -5.01 -6.74
N ARG A 269 -16.54 -6.04 -7.57
CA ARG A 269 -16.38 -7.41 -7.10
C ARG A 269 -15.15 -7.56 -6.20
N LEU A 270 -14.01 -6.99 -6.58
CA LEU A 270 -12.80 -6.99 -5.75
C LEU A 270 -13.00 -6.23 -4.44
N ASN A 271 -13.68 -5.07 -4.47
CA ASN A 271 -14.03 -4.32 -3.26
C ASN A 271 -14.87 -5.18 -2.29
N GLU A 272 -15.93 -5.82 -2.77
CA GLU A 272 -16.76 -6.71 -1.96
C GLU A 272 -15.96 -7.84 -1.33
N GLU A 273 -15.05 -8.46 -2.07
CA GLU A 273 -14.23 -9.57 -1.57
C GLU A 273 -13.21 -9.12 -0.53
N VAL A 274 -12.60 -7.93 -0.70
CA VAL A 274 -11.75 -7.33 0.35
C VAL A 274 -12.55 -7.06 1.61
N VAL A 275 -13.72 -6.42 1.49
CA VAL A 275 -14.60 -6.10 2.63
C VAL A 275 -15.02 -7.38 3.37
N LYS A 276 -15.40 -8.44 2.65
CA LYS A 276 -15.71 -9.76 3.25
C LYS A 276 -14.52 -10.35 3.99
N ALA A 277 -13.32 -10.34 3.39
CA ALA A 277 -12.10 -10.85 4.01
C ALA A 277 -11.80 -10.10 5.32
N LEU A 278 -11.87 -8.77 5.29
CA LEU A 278 -11.61 -7.90 6.46
C LEU A 278 -12.68 -8.04 7.57
N ALA A 279 -13.90 -8.50 7.24
CA ALA A 279 -14.95 -8.73 8.22
C ALA A 279 -14.75 -10.01 9.03
N THR A 280 -13.91 -10.95 8.58
CA THR A 280 -13.66 -12.23 9.28
C THR A 280 -12.94 -12.01 10.60
N ALA A 281 -13.27 -12.83 11.62
CA ALA A 281 -12.62 -12.75 12.93
C ALA A 281 -11.11 -12.98 12.83
N GLU A 282 -10.69 -13.96 12.03
CA GLU A 282 -9.28 -14.31 11.83
C GLU A 282 -8.46 -13.14 11.27
N VAL A 283 -8.96 -12.42 10.25
CA VAL A 283 -8.24 -11.27 9.68
C VAL A 283 -8.23 -10.11 10.66
N LYS A 284 -9.33 -9.85 11.38
CA LYS A 284 -9.39 -8.81 12.42
C LYS A 284 -8.38 -9.05 13.54
N GLU A 285 -8.32 -10.27 14.08
CA GLU A 285 -7.37 -10.65 15.12
C GLU A 285 -5.93 -10.52 14.63
N ARG A 286 -5.67 -10.95 13.39
CA ARG A 286 -4.35 -10.79 12.78
C ARG A 286 -3.97 -9.32 12.62
N PHE A 287 -4.90 -8.45 12.20
CA PHE A 287 -4.65 -7.01 12.07
C PHE A 287 -4.36 -6.36 13.41
N VAL A 288 -5.13 -6.69 14.45
CA VAL A 288 -4.84 -6.23 15.83
C VAL A 288 -3.42 -6.63 16.25
N THR A 289 -3.02 -7.88 15.99
CA THR A 289 -1.67 -8.37 16.29
C THR A 289 -0.58 -7.59 15.52
N LEU A 290 -0.89 -7.17 14.30
CA LEU A 290 0.01 -6.39 13.44
C LEU A 290 -0.04 -4.88 13.74
N GLY A 291 -0.90 -4.42 14.66
CA GLY A 291 -1.11 -3.00 14.94
C GLY A 291 -1.70 -2.23 13.76
N ALA A 292 -2.51 -2.90 12.95
CA ALA A 292 -3.20 -2.34 11.81
C ALA A 292 -4.70 -2.21 12.11
N ASP A 293 -5.28 -1.06 11.81
CA ASP A 293 -6.72 -0.83 11.90
C ASP A 293 -7.36 -1.09 10.52
N VAL A 294 -8.45 -1.84 10.50
CA VAL A 294 -9.24 -2.07 9.28
C VAL A 294 -9.77 -0.74 8.77
N TRP A 295 -9.60 -0.51 7.47
CA TRP A 295 -10.11 0.68 6.82
C TRP A 295 -10.62 0.34 5.43
N THR A 296 -11.88 0.69 5.13
CA THR A 296 -12.51 0.42 3.84
C THR A 296 -13.26 1.63 3.32
N MET A 297 -13.32 1.75 2.01
CA MET A 297 -14.09 2.76 1.28
C MET A 297 -14.73 2.13 0.05
N LYS A 298 -15.75 2.81 -0.51
CA LYS A 298 -16.18 2.53 -1.88
C LYS A 298 -15.10 2.96 -2.87
N PRO A 299 -15.00 2.32 -4.06
CA PRO A 299 -13.97 2.65 -5.05
C PRO A 299 -13.87 4.14 -5.40
N ASP A 300 -15.00 4.79 -5.71
CA ASP A 300 -15.02 6.23 -6.05
C ASP A 300 -14.54 7.13 -4.92
N GLN A 301 -14.83 6.76 -3.67
CA GLN A 301 -14.35 7.47 -2.48
C GLN A 301 -12.84 7.31 -2.31
N PHE A 302 -12.32 6.12 -2.57
CA PHE A 302 -10.90 5.87 -2.48
C PHE A 302 -10.12 6.60 -3.59
N ASP A 303 -10.63 6.63 -4.81
CA ASP A 303 -10.06 7.44 -5.90
C ASP A 303 -10.03 8.93 -5.56
N ALA A 304 -11.11 9.45 -4.95
CA ALA A 304 -11.14 10.83 -4.50
C ALA A 304 -10.10 11.10 -3.40
N TYR A 305 -9.99 10.20 -2.42
CA TYR A 305 -9.01 10.26 -1.35
C TYR A 305 -7.56 10.27 -1.90
N ILE A 306 -7.24 9.37 -2.85
CA ILE A 306 -5.92 9.32 -3.50
C ILE A 306 -5.59 10.66 -4.17
N ARG A 307 -6.53 11.23 -4.93
CA ARG A 307 -6.32 12.53 -5.61
C ARG A 307 -6.04 13.67 -4.63
N ASP A 308 -6.76 13.72 -3.52
CA ASP A 308 -6.58 14.79 -2.51
C ASP A 308 -5.30 14.59 -1.71
N GLU A 309 -4.92 13.34 -1.42
CA GLU A 309 -3.66 13.05 -0.73
C GLU A 309 -2.44 13.36 -1.61
N ILE A 310 -2.50 13.14 -2.94
CA ILE A 310 -1.45 13.57 -3.88
C ILE A 310 -1.21 15.08 -3.76
N LYS A 311 -2.28 15.90 -3.75
CA LYS A 311 -2.16 17.36 -3.60
C LYS A 311 -1.53 17.75 -2.25
N SER A 312 -1.98 17.10 -1.17
CA SER A 312 -1.45 17.35 0.18
C SER A 312 0.03 16.98 0.29
N ASN A 313 0.42 15.84 -0.30
CA ASN A 313 1.80 15.39 -0.33
C ASN A 313 2.70 16.33 -1.15
N ALA A 314 2.21 16.90 -2.26
CA ALA A 314 2.95 17.88 -3.05
C ALA A 314 3.31 19.15 -2.22
N VAL A 315 2.36 19.62 -1.41
CA VAL A 315 2.60 20.74 -0.49
C VAL A 315 3.68 20.40 0.54
N LEU A 316 3.60 19.19 1.12
CA LEU A 316 4.56 18.73 2.13
C LEU A 316 5.96 18.52 1.52
N VAL A 317 6.07 17.90 0.35
CA VAL A 317 7.35 17.70 -0.36
C VAL A 317 8.04 19.02 -0.64
N LYS A 318 7.27 20.03 -1.10
CA LYS A 318 7.78 21.39 -1.32
C LYS A 318 8.24 22.04 -0.02
N ALA A 319 7.45 21.94 1.06
CA ALA A 319 7.80 22.50 2.37
C ALA A 319 9.05 21.84 2.98
N ALA A 320 9.25 20.54 2.73
CA ALA A 320 10.44 19.79 3.16
C ALA A 320 11.69 20.07 2.30
N GLY A 321 11.57 20.88 1.23
CA GLY A 321 12.70 21.17 0.33
C GLY A 321 13.22 19.95 -0.42
N LEU A 322 12.39 18.91 -0.58
CA LEU A 322 12.79 17.69 -1.25
C LEU A 322 12.86 17.92 -2.76
N SER A 323 14.03 17.65 -3.35
CA SER A 323 14.16 17.59 -4.80
C SER A 323 13.64 16.26 -5.34
N PRO A 324 12.89 16.26 -6.46
CA PRO A 324 12.49 15.03 -7.09
C PRO A 324 13.70 14.16 -7.46
N ALA A 325 13.61 12.86 -7.16
CA ALA A 325 14.59 11.89 -7.61
C ALA A 325 14.53 11.74 -9.14
N PRO A 326 15.65 11.48 -9.83
CA PRO A 326 15.70 11.32 -11.28
C PRO A 326 14.90 10.12 -11.79
#